data_40d30bc1a28a7eadf8482b9753f13349
#
_entry.id   40d30bc1a28a7eadf8482b9753f13349
#
_cell.length_a   1.000
_cell.length_b   1.000
_cell.length_c   1.000
_cell.angle_alpha   90.00
_cell.angle_beta   90.00
_cell.angle_gamma   90.00
#
_symmetry.space_group_name_H-M   'P 1'
#
loop_
_entity.id
_entity.type
_entity.pdbx_description
1 polymer ?
#
loop_
_entity_poly.entity_id
_entity_poly.type
_entity_poly.pdbx_seq_one_letter_code
_entity_poly.pdbx_strand_id
1 'polypeptide(L)'
;MTRGDFLLLLCWFADTNAVPEVAGIKGLSRLTRLSLILGDELGLRGTIDPFFEYHRTPSGGIASAEVWAELLALRDYRVLKPLPADDPLPAEEIAERRYLLEHHIPPHERGHYPLPKFLERDVLTNKGTFFAAKREDQTIQRWIATFKSVAELNRLPLSDLTARAIPLLGAHATR
;
A
#
# COMPACT_ATOMS: atom_id res chain seq x y z
N MET A 1 -7.04 -3.03 -14.89
CA MET A 1 -5.95 -2.96 -13.92
C MET A 1 -6.29 -3.86 -12.76
N THR A 2 -5.33 -4.67 -12.31
CA THR A 2 -5.48 -5.53 -11.13
C THR A 2 -5.09 -4.78 -9.85
N ARG A 3 -5.41 -5.36 -8.67
CA ARG A 3 -4.93 -4.86 -7.37
C ARG A 3 -3.40 -4.79 -7.34
N GLY A 4 -2.73 -5.82 -7.86
CA GLY A 4 -1.27 -5.87 -7.95
C GLY A 4 -0.70 -4.76 -8.83
N ASP A 5 -1.27 -4.53 -10.01
CA ASP A 5 -0.86 -3.41 -10.89
C ASP A 5 -0.94 -2.06 -10.14
N PHE A 6 -2.01 -1.86 -9.36
CA PHE A 6 -2.19 -0.63 -8.59
C PHE A 6 -1.12 -0.45 -7.51
N LEU A 7 -0.83 -1.48 -6.72
CA LEU A 7 0.23 -1.42 -5.71
C LEU A 7 1.63 -1.25 -6.34
N LEU A 8 1.87 -1.88 -7.50
CA LEU A 8 3.13 -1.71 -8.23
C LEU A 8 3.29 -0.28 -8.73
N LEU A 9 2.22 0.37 -9.20
CA LEU A 9 2.26 1.78 -9.59
C LEU A 9 2.56 2.68 -8.39
N LEU A 10 1.96 2.42 -7.21
CA LEU A 10 2.30 3.15 -5.99
C LEU A 10 3.79 3.06 -5.68
N CYS A 11 4.34 1.85 -5.69
CA CYS A 11 5.77 1.63 -5.43
C CYS A 11 6.65 2.31 -6.50
N TRP A 12 6.26 2.23 -7.77
CA TRP A 12 6.96 2.89 -8.88
C TRP A 12 7.07 4.40 -8.67
N PHE A 13 5.94 5.07 -8.41
CA PHE A 13 5.93 6.52 -8.25
C PHE A 13 6.56 6.99 -6.93
N ALA A 14 6.54 6.16 -5.89
CA ALA A 14 7.29 6.40 -4.68
C ALA A 14 8.82 6.42 -4.94
N ASP A 15 9.28 5.63 -5.91
CA ASP A 15 10.68 5.47 -6.27
C ASP A 15 11.21 6.54 -7.25
N THR A 16 10.36 7.02 -8.18
CA THR A 16 10.81 7.82 -9.34
C THR A 16 11.42 9.17 -8.98
N ASN A 17 11.07 9.73 -7.83
CA ASN A 17 11.55 11.03 -7.38
C ASN A 17 12.36 10.93 -6.07
N ALA A 18 12.70 9.73 -5.63
CA ALA A 18 13.40 9.54 -4.37
C ALA A 18 14.91 9.46 -4.58
N VAL A 19 15.66 10.05 -3.66
CA VAL A 19 17.07 9.71 -3.45
C VAL A 19 17.12 8.19 -3.20
N PRO A 20 18.11 7.45 -3.73
CA PRO A 20 18.18 5.98 -3.60
C PRO A 20 17.96 5.45 -2.17
N GLU A 21 18.36 6.22 -1.17
CA GLU A 21 18.24 5.90 0.26
C GLU A 21 16.79 5.99 0.79
N VAL A 22 15.87 6.60 0.03
CA VAL A 22 14.47 6.81 0.42
C VAL A 22 13.51 6.15 -0.56
N ALA A 23 14.03 5.37 -1.52
CA ALA A 23 13.23 4.69 -2.54
C ALA A 23 12.30 3.65 -1.90
N GLY A 24 11.09 3.51 -2.45
CA GLY A 24 10.09 2.55 -2.00
C GLY A 24 9.13 3.06 -0.93
N ILE A 25 8.17 2.23 -0.59
CA ILE A 25 7.17 2.52 0.42
C ILE A 25 7.55 1.82 1.72
N LYS A 26 7.69 2.60 2.79
CA LYS A 26 8.19 2.14 4.08
C LYS A 26 7.03 1.68 4.97
N GLY A 27 6.85 0.37 5.07
CA GLY A 27 5.87 -0.29 5.93
C GLY A 27 4.48 -0.48 5.31
N LEU A 28 3.78 -1.50 5.83
CA LEU A 28 2.42 -1.85 5.42
C LEU A 28 1.42 -0.74 5.74
N SER A 29 1.55 -0.11 6.90
CA SER A 29 0.66 0.97 7.33
C SER A 29 0.66 2.14 6.36
N ARG A 30 1.83 2.52 5.86
CA ARG A 30 1.98 3.57 4.85
C ARG A 30 1.38 3.16 3.50
N LEU A 31 1.70 1.95 3.05
CA LEU A 31 1.15 1.41 1.80
C LEU A 31 -0.38 1.38 1.84
N THR A 32 -0.98 0.94 2.96
CA THR A 32 -2.43 0.90 3.15
C THR A 32 -3.07 2.29 3.04
N ARG A 33 -2.47 3.31 3.63
CA ARG A 33 -3.00 4.68 3.55
C ARG A 33 -2.86 5.29 2.17
N LEU A 34 -1.72 5.12 1.54
CA LEU A 34 -1.50 5.57 0.17
C LEU A 34 -2.49 4.90 -0.79
N SER A 35 -2.71 3.60 -0.65
CA SER A 35 -3.66 2.87 -1.50
C SER A 35 -5.09 3.37 -1.31
N LEU A 36 -5.51 3.70 -0.08
CA LEU A 36 -6.83 4.27 0.18
C LEU A 36 -6.98 5.67 -0.42
N ILE A 37 -6.02 6.57 -0.16
CA ILE A 37 -6.06 7.96 -0.65
C ILE A 37 -6.08 7.99 -2.19
N LEU A 38 -5.14 7.31 -2.82
CA LEU A 38 -5.04 7.30 -4.29
C LEU A 38 -6.21 6.57 -4.94
N GLY A 39 -6.68 5.48 -4.32
CA GLY A 39 -7.86 4.75 -4.81
C GLY A 39 -9.12 5.62 -4.78
N ASP A 40 -9.26 6.48 -3.79
CA ASP A 40 -10.37 7.43 -3.69
C ASP A 40 -10.23 8.56 -4.72
N GLU A 41 -9.06 9.20 -4.81
CA GLU A 41 -8.77 10.28 -5.78
C GLU A 41 -8.96 9.82 -7.24
N LEU A 42 -8.66 8.57 -7.54
CA LEU A 42 -8.83 7.97 -8.86
C LEU A 42 -10.25 7.46 -9.14
N GLY A 43 -11.15 7.52 -8.15
CA GLY A 43 -12.49 6.96 -8.26
C GLY A 43 -12.51 5.46 -8.49
N LEU A 44 -11.46 4.73 -8.04
CA LEU A 44 -11.33 3.29 -8.27
C LEU A 44 -12.19 2.45 -7.33
N ARG A 45 -12.72 3.04 -6.27
CA ARG A 45 -13.63 2.38 -5.33
C ARG A 45 -14.94 2.05 -6.04
N GLY A 46 -15.12 0.77 -6.38
CA GLY A 46 -16.28 0.27 -7.13
C GLY A 46 -16.03 0.00 -8.61
N THR A 47 -14.85 0.30 -9.16
CA THR A 47 -14.51 0.02 -10.56
C THR A 47 -13.56 -1.17 -10.73
N ILE A 48 -12.85 -1.54 -9.67
CA ILE A 48 -12.08 -2.79 -9.55
C ILE A 48 -12.85 -3.63 -8.54
N ASP A 49 -13.38 -4.77 -8.94
CA ASP A 49 -14.17 -5.63 -8.07
C ASP A 49 -13.30 -6.77 -7.51
N PRO A 50 -13.28 -6.91 -6.18
CA PRO A 50 -13.47 -5.85 -5.20
C PRO A 50 -12.19 -5.02 -5.07
N PHE A 51 -12.27 -3.70 -5.05
CA PHE A 51 -11.17 -2.88 -4.58
C PHE A 51 -10.88 -3.24 -3.11
N PHE A 52 -9.72 -2.83 -2.57
CA PHE A 52 -9.33 -3.19 -1.21
C PHE A 52 -10.38 -2.77 -0.18
N GLU A 53 -10.64 -3.66 0.78
CA GLU A 53 -11.45 -3.36 1.96
C GLU A 53 -10.54 -2.79 3.05
N TYR A 54 -10.99 -1.70 3.68
CA TYR A 54 -10.23 -0.98 4.71
C TYR A 54 -11.02 -0.92 6.00
N HIS A 55 -10.33 -1.16 7.12
CA HIS A 55 -10.92 -1.18 8.46
C HIS A 55 -10.26 -0.16 9.35
N ARG A 56 -11.07 0.56 10.13
CA ARG A 56 -10.54 1.38 11.22
C ARG A 56 -10.20 0.47 12.40
N THR A 57 -8.98 0.54 12.90
CA THR A 57 -8.56 -0.22 14.06
C THR A 57 -8.97 0.46 15.36
N PRO A 58 -9.10 -0.29 16.49
CA PRO A 58 -9.39 0.30 17.80
C PRO A 58 -8.34 1.32 18.26
N SER A 59 -7.09 1.20 17.80
CA SER A 59 -6.01 2.17 18.06
C SER A 59 -6.11 3.44 17.21
N GLY A 60 -7.12 3.57 16.34
CA GLY A 60 -7.31 4.73 15.46
C GLY A 60 -6.58 4.65 14.13
N GLY A 61 -5.86 3.56 13.85
CA GLY A 61 -5.19 3.32 12.58
C GLY A 61 -6.12 2.80 11.49
N ILE A 62 -5.53 2.45 10.33
CA ILE A 62 -6.21 1.90 9.17
C ILE A 62 -5.50 0.63 8.72
N ALA A 63 -6.24 -0.46 8.57
CA ALA A 63 -5.72 -1.75 8.18
C ALA A 63 -6.50 -2.36 7.01
N SER A 64 -5.83 -3.14 6.17
CA SER A 64 -6.44 -3.90 5.08
C SER A 64 -5.73 -5.24 4.93
N ALA A 65 -6.48 -6.32 5.09
CA ALA A 65 -5.96 -7.68 4.90
C ALA A 65 -5.61 -7.93 3.42
N GLU A 66 -6.41 -7.39 2.51
CA GLU A 66 -6.17 -7.57 1.08
C GLU A 66 -4.93 -6.81 0.60
N VAL A 67 -4.65 -5.60 1.12
CA VAL A 67 -3.39 -4.89 0.81
C VAL A 67 -2.21 -5.71 1.30
N TRP A 68 -2.30 -6.31 2.49
CA TRP A 68 -1.23 -7.16 3.01
C TRP A 68 -1.05 -8.44 2.19
N ALA A 69 -2.14 -9.13 1.86
CA ALA A 69 -2.10 -10.32 1.04
C ALA A 69 -1.48 -10.04 -0.34
N GLU A 70 -1.90 -8.97 -0.99
CA GLU A 70 -1.38 -8.57 -2.30
C GLU A 70 0.11 -8.20 -2.23
N LEU A 71 0.53 -7.48 -1.18
CA LEU A 71 1.95 -7.17 -0.94
C LEU A 71 2.79 -8.44 -0.82
N LEU A 72 2.33 -9.43 -0.04
CA LEU A 72 3.04 -10.70 0.11
C LEU A 72 3.11 -11.46 -1.21
N ALA A 73 2.01 -11.52 -1.98
CA ALA A 73 2.00 -12.15 -3.29
C ALA A 73 3.02 -11.49 -4.25
N LEU A 74 3.10 -10.16 -4.28
CA LEU A 74 4.07 -9.43 -5.11
C LEU A 74 5.53 -9.69 -4.68
N ARG A 75 5.78 -9.90 -3.39
CA ARG A 75 7.09 -10.34 -2.87
C ARG A 75 7.40 -11.78 -3.27
N ASP A 76 6.45 -12.69 -3.17
CA ASP A 76 6.62 -14.10 -3.56
C ASP A 76 6.90 -14.24 -5.05
N TYR A 77 6.24 -13.45 -5.89
CA TYR A 77 6.53 -13.35 -7.32
C TYR A 77 7.83 -12.59 -7.63
N ARG A 78 8.54 -12.11 -6.62
CA ARG A 78 9.79 -11.36 -6.73
C ARG A 78 9.67 -10.08 -7.59
N VAL A 79 8.49 -9.52 -7.67
CA VAL A 79 8.25 -8.23 -8.35
C VAL A 79 8.56 -7.07 -7.40
N LEU A 80 8.28 -7.27 -6.10
CA LEU A 80 8.74 -6.41 -5.02
C LEU A 80 9.82 -7.11 -4.20
N LYS A 81 10.77 -6.31 -3.70
CA LYS A 81 11.80 -6.77 -2.79
C LYS A 81 11.71 -5.97 -1.49
N PRO A 82 11.52 -6.64 -0.33
CA PRO A 82 11.62 -5.98 0.96
C PRO A 82 13.10 -5.68 1.26
N LEU A 83 13.41 -4.43 1.56
CA LEU A 83 14.71 -3.99 2.05
C LEU A 83 14.57 -3.57 3.51
N PRO A 84 15.46 -4.01 4.41
CA PRO A 84 15.49 -3.54 5.79
C PRO A 84 15.64 -2.01 5.81
N ALA A 85 14.92 -1.35 6.70
CA ALA A 85 14.98 0.09 6.88
C ALA A 85 15.67 0.50 8.19
N ASP A 86 16.35 -0.43 8.86
CA ASP A 86 17.10 -0.25 10.11
C ASP A 86 16.32 0.40 11.28
N ASP A 87 15.04 0.75 11.06
CA ASP A 87 14.16 1.30 12.08
C ASP A 87 13.35 0.18 12.75
N PRO A 88 13.11 0.25 14.06
CA PRO A 88 12.20 -0.66 14.72
C PRO A 88 10.79 -0.53 14.12
N LEU A 89 10.02 -1.61 14.16
CA LEU A 89 8.65 -1.59 13.69
C LEU A 89 7.83 -0.63 14.56
N PRO A 90 7.15 0.38 13.99
CA PRO A 90 6.34 1.32 14.75
C PRO A 90 5.21 0.62 15.51
N ALA A 91 4.89 1.10 16.71
CA ALA A 91 3.81 0.54 17.53
C ALA A 91 2.46 0.52 16.80
N GLU A 92 2.19 1.55 15.99
CA GLU A 92 0.99 1.64 15.16
C GLU A 92 0.92 0.50 14.13
N GLU A 93 2.01 0.23 13.42
CA GLU A 93 2.07 -0.85 12.45
C GLU A 93 1.95 -2.23 13.10
N ILE A 94 2.54 -2.42 14.29
CA ILE A 94 2.36 -3.65 15.07
C ILE A 94 0.89 -3.84 15.45
N ALA A 95 0.23 -2.79 15.93
CA ALA A 95 -1.17 -2.83 16.33
C ALA A 95 -2.09 -3.15 15.17
N GLU A 96 -1.86 -2.55 14.00
CA GLU A 96 -2.64 -2.80 12.79
C GLU A 96 -2.46 -4.24 12.27
N ARG A 97 -1.23 -4.75 12.22
CA ARG A 97 -0.97 -6.14 11.81
C ARG A 97 -1.59 -7.15 12.78
N ARG A 98 -1.50 -6.91 14.09
CA ARG A 98 -2.15 -7.76 15.09
C ARG A 98 -3.67 -7.76 14.95
N TYR A 99 -4.26 -6.58 14.76
CA TYR A 99 -5.69 -6.47 14.50
C TYR A 99 -6.13 -7.31 13.30
N LEU A 100 -5.40 -7.25 12.18
CA LEU A 100 -5.69 -8.06 11.00
C LEU A 100 -5.56 -9.56 11.29
N LEU A 101 -4.48 -9.98 11.97
CA LEU A 101 -4.27 -11.38 12.34
C LEU A 101 -5.39 -11.93 13.23
N GLU A 102 -5.91 -11.11 14.14
CA GLU A 102 -6.94 -11.52 15.09
C GLU A 102 -8.34 -11.56 14.47
N HIS A 103 -8.66 -10.61 13.58
CA HIS A 103 -10.04 -10.36 13.15
C HIS A 103 -10.31 -10.64 11.66
N HIS A 104 -9.30 -10.58 10.79
CA HIS A 104 -9.48 -10.63 9.34
C HIS A 104 -8.72 -11.75 8.64
N ILE A 105 -7.74 -12.38 9.32
CA ILE A 105 -6.95 -13.46 8.75
C ILE A 105 -7.30 -14.77 9.46
N PRO A 106 -7.77 -15.79 8.70
CA PRO A 106 -8.12 -17.09 9.27
C PRO A 106 -6.95 -17.70 10.06
N PRO A 107 -7.19 -18.37 11.19
CA PRO A 107 -6.13 -18.90 12.05
C PRO A 107 -5.13 -19.80 11.32
N HIS A 108 -5.58 -20.61 10.34
CA HIS A 108 -4.72 -21.52 9.57
C HIS A 108 -3.82 -20.79 8.55
N GLU A 109 -4.14 -19.53 8.19
CA GLU A 109 -3.35 -18.73 7.26
C GLU A 109 -2.36 -17.81 7.95
N ARG A 110 -2.51 -17.55 9.26
CA ARG A 110 -1.70 -16.57 10.02
C ARG A 110 -0.20 -16.79 9.91
N GLY A 111 0.24 -18.04 9.74
CA GLY A 111 1.64 -18.37 9.54
C GLY A 111 2.27 -17.78 8.27
N HIS A 112 1.46 -17.40 7.28
CA HIS A 112 1.91 -16.74 6.04
C HIS A 112 2.08 -15.23 6.19
N TYR A 113 1.60 -14.64 7.31
CA TYR A 113 1.60 -13.20 7.56
C TYR A 113 2.61 -12.84 8.65
N PRO A 114 3.85 -12.50 8.29
CA PRO A 114 4.92 -12.28 9.25
C PRO A 114 4.76 -10.96 10.02
N LEU A 115 5.18 -10.97 11.28
CA LEU A 115 5.47 -9.75 12.04
C LEU A 115 6.99 -9.53 12.01
N PRO A 116 7.50 -8.66 11.12
CA PRO A 116 8.93 -8.40 11.05
C PRO A 116 9.41 -7.66 12.28
N LYS A 117 10.68 -7.84 12.64
CA LYS A 117 11.31 -7.11 13.77
C LYS A 117 11.60 -5.65 13.43
N PHE A 118 11.90 -5.40 12.16
CA PHE A 118 12.26 -4.09 11.65
C PHE A 118 11.29 -3.67 10.57
N LEU A 119 11.17 -2.37 10.39
CA LEU A 119 10.44 -1.80 9.27
C LEU A 119 11.12 -2.19 7.97
N GLU A 120 10.33 -2.50 6.95
CA GLU A 120 10.80 -2.85 5.61
C GLU A 120 10.31 -1.82 4.60
N ARG A 121 11.14 -1.57 3.58
CA ARG A 121 10.77 -0.79 2.40
C ARG A 121 10.55 -1.73 1.23
N ASP A 122 9.42 -1.61 0.57
CA ASP A 122 9.13 -2.37 -0.64
C ASP A 122 9.56 -1.59 -1.87
N VAL A 123 10.51 -2.16 -2.62
CA VAL A 123 11.06 -1.58 -3.85
C VAL A 123 10.83 -2.51 -5.03
N LEU A 124 10.63 -1.96 -6.21
CA LEU A 124 10.52 -2.73 -7.45
C LEU A 124 11.85 -3.38 -7.82
N THR A 125 11.83 -4.69 -8.10
CA THR A 125 13.03 -5.43 -8.51
C THR A 125 13.43 -5.15 -9.95
N ASN A 126 12.46 -4.86 -10.82
CA ASN A 126 12.70 -4.65 -12.25
C ASN A 126 11.84 -3.49 -12.79
N LYS A 127 12.24 -2.26 -12.46
CA LYS A 127 11.50 -1.03 -12.77
C LYS A 127 11.20 -0.85 -14.27
N GLY A 128 12.15 -1.19 -15.13
CA GLY A 128 12.03 -0.94 -16.56
C GLY A 128 10.99 -1.83 -17.24
N THR A 129 10.93 -3.10 -16.89
CA THR A 129 10.08 -4.08 -17.58
C THR A 129 8.60 -3.87 -17.27
N PHE A 130 8.26 -3.56 -16.01
CA PHE A 130 6.87 -3.31 -15.63
C PHE A 130 6.31 -2.09 -16.36
N PHE A 131 7.04 -0.99 -16.37
CA PHE A 131 6.58 0.25 -16.99
C PHE A 131 6.51 0.17 -18.51
N ALA A 132 7.46 -0.51 -19.15
CA ALA A 132 7.45 -0.74 -20.59
C ALA A 132 6.20 -1.54 -21.03
N ALA A 133 5.84 -2.58 -20.26
CA ALA A 133 4.65 -3.41 -20.56
C ALA A 133 3.32 -2.67 -20.37
N LYS A 134 3.27 -1.64 -19.51
CA LYS A 134 2.05 -0.90 -19.16
C LYS A 134 1.97 0.50 -19.80
N ARG A 135 3.03 0.95 -20.47
CA ARG A 135 3.12 2.31 -21.02
C ARG A 135 2.05 2.62 -22.09
N GLU A 136 1.60 1.61 -22.80
CA GLU A 136 0.60 1.76 -23.87
C GLU A 136 -0.85 1.65 -23.36
N ASP A 137 -1.06 1.30 -22.09
CA ASP A 137 -2.38 1.22 -21.48
C ASP A 137 -2.94 2.63 -21.25
N GLN A 138 -3.98 2.99 -22.02
CA GLN A 138 -4.62 4.30 -21.93
C GLN A 138 -5.19 4.60 -20.53
N THR A 139 -5.62 3.58 -19.81
CA THR A 139 -6.14 3.71 -18.45
C THR A 139 -5.03 4.16 -17.52
N ILE A 140 -3.85 3.55 -17.63
CA ILE A 140 -2.68 3.92 -16.85
C ILE A 140 -2.22 5.34 -17.17
N GLN A 141 -2.26 5.75 -18.45
CA GLN A 141 -1.91 7.11 -18.86
C GLN A 141 -2.79 8.17 -18.18
N ARG A 142 -4.09 7.91 -18.04
CA ARG A 142 -5.02 8.83 -17.33
C ARG A 142 -4.67 8.97 -15.85
N TRP A 143 -4.11 7.93 -15.24
CA TRP A 143 -3.80 7.91 -13.81
C TRP A 143 -2.41 8.42 -13.49
N ILE A 144 -1.50 8.46 -14.46
CA ILE A 144 -0.12 8.95 -14.24
C ILE A 144 -0.11 10.32 -13.57
N ALA A 145 -1.01 11.23 -13.95
CA ALA A 145 -1.08 12.56 -13.35
C ALA A 145 -1.35 12.50 -11.84
N THR A 146 -2.32 11.67 -11.42
CA THR A 146 -2.65 11.49 -9.99
C THR A 146 -1.54 10.74 -9.26
N PHE A 147 -0.96 9.71 -9.86
CA PHE A 147 0.16 8.98 -9.24
C PHE A 147 1.40 9.83 -9.01
N LYS A 148 1.58 10.94 -9.71
CA LYS A 148 2.69 11.88 -9.44
C LYS A 148 2.66 12.44 -8.02
N SER A 149 1.49 12.54 -7.40
CA SER A 149 1.33 12.98 -6.01
C SER A 149 1.87 11.97 -4.98
N VAL A 150 2.04 10.69 -5.38
CA VAL A 150 2.53 9.64 -4.48
C VAL A 150 3.88 9.99 -3.85
N ALA A 151 4.80 10.57 -4.61
CA ALA A 151 6.12 10.93 -4.10
C ALA A 151 6.05 11.97 -2.98
N GLU A 152 5.12 12.93 -3.08
CA GLU A 152 4.88 13.93 -2.03
C GLU A 152 4.17 13.32 -0.83
N LEU A 153 3.12 12.55 -1.06
CA LEU A 153 2.38 11.86 -0.01
C LEU A 153 3.28 10.88 0.76
N ASN A 154 4.17 10.16 0.06
CA ASN A 154 5.08 9.20 0.69
C ASN A 154 6.10 9.83 1.64
N ARG A 155 6.35 11.14 1.52
CA ARG A 155 7.23 11.90 2.43
C ARG A 155 6.52 12.40 3.69
N LEU A 156 5.19 12.42 3.70
CA LEU A 156 4.45 12.90 4.86
C LEU A 156 4.66 11.98 6.06
N PRO A 157 4.61 12.52 7.29
CA PRO A 157 4.48 11.72 8.51
C PRO A 157 3.29 10.76 8.40
N LEU A 158 3.38 9.58 9.03
CA LEU A 158 2.31 8.59 9.00
C LEU A 158 1.01 9.13 9.61
N SER A 159 1.12 9.97 10.65
CA SER A 159 -0.01 10.68 11.27
C SER A 159 -0.79 11.54 10.27
N ASP A 160 -0.08 12.25 9.39
CA ASP A 160 -0.70 13.13 8.40
C ASP A 160 -1.41 12.34 7.31
N LEU A 161 -0.82 11.21 6.89
CA LEU A 161 -1.48 10.26 6.00
C LEU A 161 -2.73 9.66 6.65
N THR A 162 -2.65 9.32 7.93
CA THR A 162 -3.80 8.81 8.70
C THR A 162 -4.92 9.83 8.76
N ALA A 163 -4.60 11.10 9.07
CA ALA A 163 -5.57 12.18 9.12
C ALA A 163 -6.28 12.42 7.78
N ARG A 164 -5.58 12.24 6.65
CA ARG A 164 -6.17 12.35 5.30
C ARG A 164 -7.02 11.13 4.93
N ALA A 165 -6.63 9.94 5.37
CA ALA A 165 -7.27 8.70 4.98
C ALA A 165 -8.53 8.36 5.81
N ILE A 166 -8.59 8.75 7.10
CA ILE A 166 -9.74 8.45 7.98
C ILE A 166 -11.08 8.95 7.43
N PRO A 167 -11.22 10.19 6.93
CA PRO A 167 -12.48 10.67 6.39
C PRO A 167 -13.01 9.82 5.22
N LEU A 168 -12.09 9.20 4.45
CA LEU A 168 -12.43 8.39 3.30
C LEU A 168 -13.06 7.04 3.67
N LEU A 169 -12.84 6.54 4.89
CA LEU A 169 -13.44 5.29 5.36
C LEU A 169 -14.97 5.41 5.50
N GLY A 170 -15.48 6.58 5.91
CA GLY A 170 -16.90 6.82 6.13
C GLY A 170 -17.71 7.18 4.88
N ALA A 171 -17.07 7.63 3.82
CA ALA A 171 -17.72 8.18 2.64
C ALA A 171 -18.48 7.13 1.79
N HIS A 172 -18.32 5.83 2.05
CA HIS A 172 -18.88 4.73 1.26
C HIS A 172 -19.81 3.77 2.00
N ALA A 173 -20.11 4.04 3.28
CA ALA A 173 -21.11 3.27 4.02
C ALA A 173 -22.58 3.64 3.66
N THR A 174 -22.77 4.57 2.74
CA THR A 174 -24.09 5.16 2.40
C THR A 174 -24.38 5.14 0.90
N ARG A 175 -23.98 4.07 0.19
CA ARG A 175 -24.52 3.82 -1.16
C ARG A 175 -24.99 2.39 -1.33
#